data_7f4476031aab22b862e70d43f7384839
#
_entry.id   7f4476031aab22b862e70d43f7384839
#
_cell.length_a   1.000
_cell.length_b   1.000
_cell.length_c   1.000
_cell.angle_alpha   90.00
_cell.angle_beta   90.00
_cell.angle_gamma   90.00
#
_symmetry.space_group_name_H-M   'P 1'
#
loop_
_entity.id
_entity.type
_entity.pdbx_description
1 polymer ?
#
loop_
_entity_poly.entity_id
_entity_poly.type
_entity_poly.pdbx_seq_one_letter_code
_entity_poly.pdbx_strand_id
1 'polypeptide(L)'
;MSGVGVSMKKRLIAGSAIAALALSLGSTTGAVADDKFRDGKGISNILSRLVSNGTLTQAQVDAISKAMQDARGAGKAAYEAAKAERIKVITDALGIDAATLEAKRKAGQTLAAIAGDKKDALIAALVAYESKKIDAAVADGKLSAERATALKSKLTAGITAMVNNEAKIGKAFKGFGKKGHGRGGR
;
A
#
# COMPACT_ATOMS: atom_id res chain seq x y z
N MET A 1 -21.36 -37.23 -37.29
CA MET A 1 -20.37 -38.06 -36.62
C MET A 1 -19.03 -37.35 -36.72
N SER A 2 -18.56 -36.68 -35.73
CA SER A 2 -17.16 -36.34 -35.51
C SER A 2 -17.10 -35.44 -34.28
N GLY A 3 -16.68 -36.04 -33.17
CA GLY A 3 -16.49 -35.35 -31.90
C GLY A 3 -15.25 -34.47 -31.94
N VAL A 4 -15.40 -33.21 -31.60
CA VAL A 4 -14.28 -32.27 -31.36
C VAL A 4 -13.92 -32.31 -29.89
N GLY A 5 -12.82 -33.01 -29.60
CA GLY A 5 -12.24 -33.07 -28.26
C GLY A 5 -11.69 -31.72 -27.84
N VAL A 6 -12.29 -31.14 -26.80
CA VAL A 6 -11.76 -29.95 -26.15
C VAL A 6 -10.60 -30.35 -25.24
N SER A 7 -9.39 -30.04 -25.69
CA SER A 7 -8.16 -30.24 -24.92
C SER A 7 -8.13 -29.26 -23.75
N MET A 8 -8.44 -29.72 -22.54
CA MET A 8 -8.18 -29.01 -21.28
C MET A 8 -6.68 -28.94 -21.03
N LYS A 9 -6.07 -27.82 -21.36
CA LYS A 9 -4.70 -27.49 -20.91
C LYS A 9 -4.71 -27.38 -19.40
N LYS A 10 -4.26 -28.40 -18.70
CA LYS A 10 -3.98 -28.43 -17.28
C LYS A 10 -2.91 -27.37 -16.99
N ARG A 11 -3.32 -26.23 -16.45
CA ARG A 11 -2.38 -25.27 -15.85
C ARG A 11 -1.89 -25.88 -14.55
N LEU A 12 -0.65 -26.35 -14.56
CA LEU A 12 0.09 -26.72 -13.38
C LEU A 12 0.28 -25.43 -12.53
N ILE A 13 -0.53 -25.31 -11.50
CA ILE A 13 -0.27 -24.36 -10.43
C ILE A 13 0.88 -24.96 -9.62
N ALA A 14 2.08 -24.43 -9.84
CA ALA A 14 3.22 -24.71 -8.99
C ALA A 14 2.87 -24.19 -7.58
N GLY A 15 2.40 -25.09 -6.72
CA GLY A 15 2.19 -24.81 -5.31
C GLY A 15 3.52 -24.50 -4.66
N SER A 16 3.78 -23.25 -4.35
CA SER A 16 4.83 -22.85 -3.43
C SER A 16 4.46 -23.38 -2.05
N ALA A 17 5.06 -24.48 -1.66
CA ALA A 17 5.03 -24.95 -0.29
C ALA A 17 5.73 -23.92 0.60
N ILE A 18 4.96 -23.00 1.16
CA ILE A 18 5.42 -22.20 2.29
C ILE A 18 5.47 -23.16 3.47
N ALA A 19 6.65 -23.69 3.75
CA ALA A 19 6.90 -24.39 5.00
C ALA A 19 6.58 -23.40 6.12
N ALA A 20 5.47 -23.63 6.82
CA ALA A 20 5.13 -22.93 8.05
C ALA A 20 6.20 -23.30 9.09
N LEU A 21 7.21 -22.44 9.24
CA LEU A 21 8.13 -22.49 10.36
C LEU A 21 7.32 -22.00 11.57
N ALA A 22 6.78 -22.95 12.33
CA ALA A 22 6.25 -22.65 13.65
C ALA A 22 7.44 -22.28 14.57
N LEU A 23 7.78 -21.01 14.59
CA LEU A 23 8.65 -20.44 15.61
C LEU A 23 7.87 -20.38 16.91
N SER A 24 8.04 -21.39 17.74
CA SER A 24 7.72 -21.30 19.17
C SER A 24 8.71 -20.33 19.81
N LEU A 25 8.48 -19.05 19.63
CA LEU A 25 9.18 -18.02 20.39
C LEU A 25 8.58 -18.02 21.79
N GLY A 26 9.33 -18.58 22.71
CA GLY A 26 9.08 -18.41 24.13
C GLY A 26 8.89 -16.93 24.44
N SER A 27 7.79 -16.62 25.13
CA SER A 27 7.38 -15.31 25.56
C SER A 27 8.45 -14.65 26.43
N THR A 28 9.25 -13.78 25.81
CA THR A 28 9.92 -12.71 26.53
C THR A 28 9.26 -11.41 26.12
N THR A 29 8.34 -10.96 26.97
CA THR A 29 7.75 -9.62 26.92
C THR A 29 8.85 -8.57 27.09
N GLY A 30 9.28 -8.00 25.98
CA GLY A 30 10.13 -6.84 25.92
C GLY A 30 9.70 -6.00 24.71
N ALA A 31 8.81 -5.04 24.96
CA ALA A 31 8.42 -4.06 23.97
C ALA A 31 9.62 -3.16 23.62
N VAL A 32 10.33 -3.50 22.57
CA VAL A 32 11.30 -2.61 21.91
C VAL A 32 10.72 -2.18 20.57
N ALA A 33 9.71 -1.30 20.63
CA ALA A 33 9.31 -0.50 19.50
C ALA A 33 10.20 0.75 19.44
N ASP A 34 11.46 0.57 19.06
CA ASP A 34 12.39 1.67 18.84
C ASP A 34 12.41 2.02 17.36
N ASP A 35 12.39 3.31 17.05
CA ASP A 35 12.41 3.88 15.68
C ASP A 35 13.62 3.43 14.82
N LYS A 36 14.59 2.77 15.42
CA LYS A 36 15.78 2.18 14.79
C LYS A 36 15.50 1.03 13.80
N PHE A 37 14.27 0.46 13.82
CA PHE A 37 13.89 -0.58 12.87
C PHE A 37 13.52 -0.06 11.47
N ARG A 38 13.39 1.25 11.30
CA ARG A 38 12.97 1.85 10.02
C ARG A 38 14.04 1.83 8.93
N ASP A 39 15.31 1.80 9.29
CA ASP A 39 16.44 1.94 8.33
C ASP A 39 16.97 0.61 7.78
N GLY A 40 16.32 -0.51 8.07
CA GLY A 40 16.78 -1.83 7.65
C GLY A 40 17.99 -2.35 8.42
N LYS A 41 18.76 -1.50 9.07
CA LYS A 41 19.93 -1.85 9.88
C LYS A 41 19.57 -2.67 11.13
N GLY A 42 18.41 -2.39 11.73
CA GLY A 42 17.93 -3.13 12.89
C GLY A 42 17.66 -4.60 12.60
N ILE A 43 17.05 -4.90 11.47
CA ILE A 43 16.74 -6.28 11.07
C ILE A 43 18.02 -7.04 10.71
N SER A 44 18.94 -6.42 9.98
CA SER A 44 20.24 -7.03 9.63
C SER A 44 21.03 -7.41 10.88
N ASN A 45 21.05 -6.55 11.91
CA ASN A 45 21.73 -6.86 13.17
C ASN A 45 21.08 -8.03 13.93
N ILE A 46 19.74 -8.12 13.91
CA ILE A 46 19.03 -9.26 14.51
C ILE A 46 19.38 -10.54 13.76
N LEU A 47 19.29 -10.52 12.43
CA LEU A 47 19.61 -11.68 11.60
C LEU A 47 21.05 -12.14 11.80
N SER A 48 22.02 -11.21 11.86
CA SER A 48 23.42 -11.54 12.16
C SER A 48 23.60 -12.20 13.53
N ARG A 49 22.88 -11.72 14.55
CA ARG A 49 22.91 -12.35 15.89
C ARG A 49 22.32 -13.76 15.88
N LEU A 50 21.24 -13.98 15.11
CA LEU A 50 20.62 -15.30 14.96
C LEU A 50 21.54 -16.29 14.24
N VAL A 51 22.39 -15.83 13.35
CA VAL A 51 23.46 -16.65 12.76
C VAL A 51 24.56 -16.94 13.78
N SER A 52 25.03 -15.91 14.50
CA SER A 52 26.13 -16.05 15.46
C SER A 52 25.81 -17.02 16.61
N ASN A 53 24.53 -17.11 17.01
CA ASN A 53 24.08 -18.05 18.05
C ASN A 53 23.57 -19.40 17.50
N GLY A 54 23.72 -19.64 16.19
CA GLY A 54 23.33 -20.88 15.55
C GLY A 54 21.83 -21.10 15.34
N THR A 55 20.99 -20.08 15.60
CA THR A 55 19.53 -20.18 15.41
C THR A 55 19.15 -20.18 13.92
N LEU A 56 19.88 -19.44 13.10
CA LEU A 56 19.71 -19.40 11.64
C LEU A 56 21.03 -19.71 10.95
N THR A 57 20.95 -20.32 9.77
CA THR A 57 22.10 -20.45 8.86
C THR A 57 22.22 -19.19 8.01
N GLN A 58 23.41 -18.92 7.48
CA GLN A 58 23.63 -17.81 6.55
C GLN A 58 22.69 -17.90 5.34
N ALA A 59 22.48 -19.10 4.78
CA ALA A 59 21.58 -19.31 3.66
C ALA A 59 20.12 -18.91 3.97
N GLN A 60 19.65 -19.16 5.22
CA GLN A 60 18.32 -18.71 5.64
C GLN A 60 18.24 -17.19 5.77
N VAL A 61 19.29 -16.54 6.27
CA VAL A 61 19.37 -15.08 6.34
C VAL A 61 19.37 -14.45 4.96
N ASP A 62 20.09 -15.03 4.01
CA ASP A 62 20.12 -14.56 2.62
C ASP A 62 18.73 -14.70 1.96
N ALA A 63 18.06 -15.82 2.18
CA ALA A 63 16.69 -16.05 1.69
C ALA A 63 15.69 -15.04 2.29
N ILE A 64 15.76 -14.77 3.59
CA ILE A 64 14.93 -13.77 4.26
C ILE A 64 15.21 -12.37 3.70
N SER A 65 16.49 -12.02 3.56
CA SER A 65 16.92 -10.72 3.04
C SER A 65 16.43 -10.51 1.62
N LYS A 66 16.55 -11.54 0.76
CA LYS A 66 16.01 -11.52 -0.59
C LYS A 66 14.50 -11.34 -0.61
N ALA A 67 13.76 -12.13 0.17
CA ALA A 67 12.30 -12.02 0.25
C ALA A 67 11.84 -10.62 0.71
N MET A 68 12.56 -10.00 1.64
CA MET A 68 12.30 -8.63 2.07
C MET A 68 12.58 -7.60 0.98
N GLN A 69 13.66 -7.77 0.20
CA GLN A 69 13.97 -6.90 -0.94
C GLN A 69 12.91 -7.02 -2.03
N ASP A 70 12.52 -8.24 -2.38
CA ASP A 70 11.48 -8.52 -3.37
C ASP A 70 10.13 -7.90 -2.93
N ALA A 71 9.75 -8.05 -1.66
CA ALA A 71 8.55 -7.44 -1.10
C ALA A 71 8.59 -5.89 -1.14
N ARG A 72 9.76 -5.29 -0.86
CA ARG A 72 9.94 -3.83 -0.98
C ARG A 72 9.84 -3.38 -2.44
N GLY A 73 10.44 -4.13 -3.36
CA GLY A 73 10.35 -3.88 -4.80
C GLY A 73 8.91 -3.92 -5.30
N ALA A 74 8.17 -4.97 -4.95
CA ALA A 74 6.76 -5.12 -5.27
C ALA A 74 5.92 -3.98 -4.67
N GLY A 75 6.18 -3.60 -3.42
CA GLY A 75 5.50 -2.49 -2.76
C GLY A 75 5.75 -1.14 -3.45
N LYS A 76 6.99 -0.90 -3.89
CA LYS A 76 7.33 0.32 -4.66
C LYS A 76 6.63 0.33 -6.00
N ALA A 77 6.65 -0.78 -6.74
CA ALA A 77 5.96 -0.89 -8.02
C ALA A 77 4.44 -0.66 -7.88
N ALA A 78 3.81 -1.27 -6.87
CA ALA A 78 2.39 -1.08 -6.59
C ALA A 78 2.07 0.39 -6.22
N TYR A 79 2.95 1.06 -5.48
CA TYR A 79 2.79 2.49 -5.14
C TYR A 79 2.87 3.37 -6.39
N GLU A 80 3.86 3.16 -7.26
CA GLU A 80 4.00 3.95 -8.50
C GLU A 80 2.82 3.70 -9.46
N ALA A 81 2.34 2.45 -9.57
CA ALA A 81 1.16 2.12 -10.34
C ALA A 81 -0.08 2.87 -9.80
N ALA A 82 -0.32 2.80 -8.48
CA ALA A 82 -1.43 3.50 -7.85
C ALA A 82 -1.34 5.04 -8.01
N LYS A 83 -0.13 5.58 -7.98
CA LYS A 83 0.12 7.01 -8.24
C LYS A 83 -0.21 7.38 -9.68
N ALA A 84 0.23 6.57 -10.66
CA ALA A 84 -0.07 6.79 -12.07
C ALA A 84 -1.59 6.73 -12.34
N GLU A 85 -2.29 5.73 -11.79
CA GLU A 85 -3.75 5.64 -11.88
C GLU A 85 -4.45 6.87 -11.30
N ARG A 86 -4.01 7.35 -10.14
CA ARG A 86 -4.58 8.55 -9.51
C ARG A 86 -4.33 9.80 -10.35
N ILE A 87 -3.13 9.96 -10.92
CA ILE A 87 -2.83 11.04 -11.86
C ILE A 87 -3.78 10.97 -13.04
N LYS A 88 -3.99 9.78 -13.61
CA LYS A 88 -4.95 9.59 -14.72
C LYS A 88 -6.37 10.00 -14.32
N VAL A 89 -6.86 9.62 -13.16
CA VAL A 89 -8.19 10.05 -12.66
C VAL A 89 -8.29 11.58 -12.58
N ILE A 90 -7.24 12.24 -12.09
CA ILE A 90 -7.20 13.70 -11.98
C ILE A 90 -7.20 14.34 -13.36
N THR A 91 -6.33 13.89 -14.25
CA THR A 91 -6.20 14.45 -15.61
C THR A 91 -7.46 14.25 -16.43
N ASP A 92 -8.09 13.08 -16.35
CA ASP A 92 -9.36 12.77 -17.01
C ASP A 92 -10.49 13.69 -16.48
N ALA A 93 -10.60 13.84 -15.16
CA ALA A 93 -11.62 14.70 -14.54
C ALA A 93 -11.46 16.19 -14.91
N LEU A 94 -10.21 16.64 -15.04
CA LEU A 94 -9.90 18.04 -15.37
C LEU A 94 -9.86 18.31 -16.87
N GLY A 95 -9.65 17.29 -17.69
CA GLY A 95 -9.46 17.43 -19.15
C GLY A 95 -8.10 18.07 -19.48
N ILE A 96 -7.05 17.79 -18.68
CA ILE A 96 -5.67 18.25 -18.91
C ILE A 96 -4.73 17.06 -18.97
N ASP A 97 -3.55 17.23 -19.54
CA ASP A 97 -2.51 16.21 -19.55
C ASP A 97 -1.68 16.20 -18.24
N ALA A 98 -0.91 15.13 -18.04
CA ALA A 98 -0.11 14.93 -16.84
C ALA A 98 1.02 15.96 -16.73
N ALA A 99 1.59 16.43 -17.84
CA ALA A 99 2.67 17.41 -17.83
C ALA A 99 2.15 18.78 -17.38
N THR A 100 0.97 19.18 -17.88
CA THR A 100 0.26 20.41 -17.45
C THR A 100 -0.07 20.34 -15.96
N LEU A 101 -0.60 19.20 -15.47
CA LEU A 101 -0.87 19.00 -14.04
C LEU A 101 0.40 19.15 -13.21
N GLU A 102 1.49 18.53 -13.64
CA GLU A 102 2.77 18.60 -12.94
C GLU A 102 3.34 20.01 -12.93
N ALA A 103 3.31 20.72 -14.04
CA ALA A 103 3.79 22.09 -14.15
C ALA A 103 3.03 23.04 -13.21
N LYS A 104 1.69 22.97 -13.20
CA LYS A 104 0.84 23.76 -12.29
C LYS A 104 1.13 23.45 -10.82
N ARG A 105 1.34 22.17 -10.48
CA ARG A 105 1.71 21.77 -9.12
C ARG A 105 3.12 22.22 -8.72
N LYS A 106 4.09 22.18 -9.62
CA LYS A 106 5.44 22.72 -9.38
C LYS A 106 5.39 24.23 -9.17
N ALA A 107 4.45 24.94 -9.83
CA ALA A 107 4.17 26.35 -9.59
C ALA A 107 3.43 26.64 -8.26
N GLY A 108 3.22 25.62 -7.40
CA GLY A 108 2.59 25.78 -6.08
C GLY A 108 1.06 25.83 -6.12
N GLN A 109 0.40 25.58 -7.26
CA GLN A 109 -1.06 25.59 -7.32
C GLN A 109 -1.66 24.39 -6.60
N THR A 110 -2.77 24.61 -5.89
CA THR A 110 -3.57 23.54 -5.27
C THR A 110 -4.36 22.79 -6.34
N LEU A 111 -4.81 21.57 -6.04
CA LEU A 111 -5.73 20.87 -6.93
C LEU A 111 -7.05 21.64 -7.13
N ALA A 112 -7.53 22.32 -6.08
CA ALA A 112 -8.71 23.18 -6.19
C ALA A 112 -8.50 24.34 -7.16
N ALA A 113 -7.35 25.02 -7.09
CA ALA A 113 -7.00 26.10 -8.00
C ALA A 113 -6.84 25.63 -9.45
N ILE A 114 -6.26 24.43 -9.62
CA ILE A 114 -6.10 23.82 -10.95
C ILE A 114 -7.46 23.41 -11.53
N ALA A 115 -8.35 22.90 -10.69
CA ALA A 115 -9.67 22.39 -11.09
C ALA A 115 -10.66 23.52 -11.43
N GLY A 116 -10.58 24.67 -10.75
CA GLY A 116 -11.55 25.75 -10.94
C GLY A 116 -12.98 25.23 -10.78
N ASP A 117 -13.82 25.46 -11.81
CA ASP A 117 -15.24 25.05 -11.83
C ASP A 117 -15.41 23.51 -11.84
N LYS A 118 -14.37 22.73 -12.19
CA LYS A 118 -14.41 21.27 -12.20
C LYS A 118 -14.07 20.65 -10.83
N LYS A 119 -13.95 21.46 -9.78
CA LYS A 119 -13.53 20.97 -8.45
C LYS A 119 -14.43 19.88 -7.91
N ASP A 120 -15.74 20.03 -8.00
CA ASP A 120 -16.67 19.03 -7.46
C ASP A 120 -16.67 17.74 -8.30
N ALA A 121 -16.52 17.84 -9.62
CA ALA A 121 -16.33 16.69 -10.49
C ALA A 121 -15.02 15.94 -10.17
N LEU A 122 -13.93 16.66 -9.90
CA LEU A 122 -12.67 16.08 -9.47
C LEU A 122 -12.82 15.35 -8.12
N ILE A 123 -13.48 15.95 -7.13
CA ILE A 123 -13.74 15.33 -5.83
C ILE A 123 -14.54 14.03 -6.02
N ALA A 124 -15.64 14.08 -6.79
CA ALA A 124 -16.47 12.92 -7.07
C ALA A 124 -15.67 11.78 -7.75
N ALA A 125 -14.86 12.09 -8.74
CA ALA A 125 -14.02 11.12 -9.45
C ALA A 125 -13.00 10.46 -8.51
N LEU A 126 -12.37 11.24 -7.66
CA LEU A 126 -11.40 10.71 -6.67
C LEU A 126 -12.09 9.87 -5.59
N VAL A 127 -13.27 10.26 -5.12
CA VAL A 127 -14.07 9.47 -4.16
C VAL A 127 -14.46 8.12 -4.78
N ALA A 128 -14.93 8.11 -6.03
CA ALA A 128 -15.27 6.88 -6.73
C ALA A 128 -14.06 5.95 -6.90
N TYR A 129 -12.92 6.50 -7.31
CA TYR A 129 -11.68 5.76 -7.46
C TYR A 129 -11.21 5.12 -6.15
N GLU A 130 -11.13 5.90 -5.07
CA GLU A 130 -10.67 5.38 -3.78
C GLU A 130 -11.68 4.40 -3.16
N SER A 131 -13.00 4.61 -3.35
CA SER A 131 -14.03 3.65 -2.93
C SER A 131 -13.83 2.30 -3.61
N LYS A 132 -13.60 2.30 -4.92
CA LYS A 132 -13.33 1.07 -5.69
C LYS A 132 -12.08 0.35 -5.18
N LYS A 133 -11.03 1.08 -4.80
CA LYS A 133 -9.82 0.50 -4.20
C LYS A 133 -10.07 -0.11 -2.82
N ILE A 134 -10.89 0.54 -2.01
CA ILE A 134 -11.32 -0.01 -0.71
C ILE A 134 -12.08 -1.32 -0.93
N ASP A 135 -13.01 -1.36 -1.89
CA ASP A 135 -13.78 -2.56 -2.20
C ASP A 135 -12.89 -3.71 -2.69
N ALA A 136 -11.94 -3.41 -3.57
CA ALA A 136 -10.95 -4.39 -4.03
C ALA A 136 -10.11 -4.94 -2.85
N ALA A 137 -9.72 -4.09 -1.90
CA ALA A 137 -8.98 -4.53 -0.72
C ALA A 137 -9.81 -5.44 0.20
N VAL A 138 -11.14 -5.24 0.27
CA VAL A 138 -12.05 -6.15 0.98
C VAL A 138 -12.16 -7.47 0.24
N ALA A 139 -12.35 -7.45 -1.09
CA ALA A 139 -12.44 -8.64 -1.91
C ALA A 139 -11.16 -9.50 -1.84
N ASP A 140 -10.00 -8.85 -1.76
CA ASP A 140 -8.69 -9.50 -1.59
C ASP A 140 -8.42 -10.00 -0.15
N GLY A 141 -9.33 -9.78 0.80
CA GLY A 141 -9.15 -10.13 2.21
C GLY A 141 -8.11 -9.28 2.95
N LYS A 142 -7.66 -8.18 2.34
CA LYS A 142 -6.67 -7.26 2.94
C LYS A 142 -7.28 -6.25 3.91
N LEU A 143 -8.58 -6.08 3.86
CA LEU A 143 -9.34 -5.13 4.66
C LEU A 143 -10.66 -5.76 5.12
N SER A 144 -11.03 -5.60 6.40
CA SER A 144 -12.33 -6.05 6.88
C SER A 144 -13.46 -5.12 6.42
N ALA A 145 -14.69 -5.64 6.31
CA ALA A 145 -15.88 -4.89 5.89
C ALA A 145 -16.16 -3.69 6.82
N GLU A 146 -15.99 -3.87 8.15
CA GLU A 146 -16.20 -2.80 9.14
C GLU A 146 -15.20 -1.65 8.92
N ARG A 147 -13.94 -2.00 8.68
CA ARG A 147 -12.89 -0.99 8.36
C ARG A 147 -13.17 -0.28 7.06
N ALA A 148 -13.62 -1.00 6.05
CA ALA A 148 -14.01 -0.43 4.76
C ALA A 148 -15.13 0.60 4.92
N THR A 149 -16.18 0.27 5.67
CA THR A 149 -17.29 1.19 6.00
C THR A 149 -16.78 2.44 6.72
N ALA A 150 -15.93 2.27 7.74
CA ALA A 150 -15.34 3.39 8.47
C ALA A 150 -14.41 4.27 7.61
N LEU A 151 -13.72 3.69 6.62
CA LEU A 151 -12.91 4.45 5.66
C LEU A 151 -13.79 5.23 4.68
N LYS A 152 -14.79 4.56 4.11
CA LYS A 152 -15.71 5.19 3.13
C LYS A 152 -16.50 6.36 3.75
N SER A 153 -16.95 6.25 5.00
CA SER A 153 -17.66 7.34 5.68
C SER A 153 -16.84 8.63 5.82
N LYS A 154 -15.50 8.53 5.85
CA LYS A 154 -14.58 9.68 5.96
C LYS A 154 -13.96 10.09 4.61
N LEU A 155 -14.22 9.32 3.57
CA LEU A 155 -13.49 9.45 2.30
C LEU A 155 -13.75 10.79 1.63
N THR A 156 -15.00 11.20 1.50
CA THR A 156 -15.38 12.46 0.88
C THR A 156 -14.77 13.66 1.60
N ALA A 157 -14.87 13.71 2.93
CA ALA A 157 -14.28 14.79 3.72
C ALA A 157 -12.74 14.81 3.56
N GLY A 158 -12.09 13.64 3.59
CA GLY A 158 -10.64 13.54 3.40
C GLY A 158 -10.17 13.99 2.02
N ILE A 159 -10.90 13.61 0.97
CA ILE A 159 -10.59 14.01 -0.42
C ILE A 159 -10.85 15.50 -0.61
N THR A 160 -11.96 16.04 -0.09
CA THR A 160 -12.25 17.47 -0.15
C THR A 160 -11.15 18.29 0.52
N ALA A 161 -10.72 17.87 1.72
CA ALA A 161 -9.60 18.51 2.40
C ALA A 161 -8.28 18.42 1.61
N MET A 162 -8.02 17.28 0.98
CA MET A 162 -6.84 17.09 0.14
C MET A 162 -6.85 18.00 -1.11
N VAL A 163 -7.99 18.11 -1.79
CA VAL A 163 -8.14 18.93 -2.99
C VAL A 163 -7.98 20.41 -2.67
N ASN A 164 -8.53 20.86 -1.53
CA ASN A 164 -8.45 22.25 -1.08
C ASN A 164 -7.11 22.62 -0.44
N ASN A 165 -6.30 21.64 -0.02
CA ASN A 165 -5.11 21.89 0.76
C ASN A 165 -3.89 22.18 -0.12
N GLU A 166 -3.23 23.30 0.18
CA GLU A 166 -1.98 23.68 -0.44
C GLU A 166 -0.85 22.71 -0.06
N ALA A 167 -0.16 22.19 -1.03
CA ALA A 167 1.19 21.61 -0.94
C ALA A 167 1.44 20.34 -0.09
N LYS A 168 0.44 19.66 0.49
CA LYS A 168 0.69 18.48 1.37
C LYS A 168 0.12 17.15 0.87
N ILE A 169 0.01 16.96 -0.43
CA ILE A 169 -0.55 15.74 -1.04
C ILE A 169 0.25 14.46 -0.63
N GLY A 170 1.55 14.60 -0.33
CA GLY A 170 2.37 13.47 0.13
C GLY A 170 2.17 13.07 1.59
N LYS A 171 1.64 13.95 2.45
CA LYS A 171 1.48 13.69 3.89
C LYS A 171 0.08 13.25 4.30
N ALA A 172 -0.97 13.69 3.60
CA ALA A 172 -2.35 13.38 3.96
C ALA A 172 -2.69 11.88 3.82
N PHE A 173 -2.12 11.20 2.82
CA PHE A 173 -2.31 9.76 2.64
C PHE A 173 -1.42 8.86 3.51
N LYS A 174 -0.34 9.41 4.08
CA LYS A 174 0.49 8.67 5.04
C LYS A 174 -0.22 8.42 6.37
N GLY A 175 -1.30 9.15 6.65
CA GLY A 175 -2.09 9.05 7.88
C GLY A 175 -3.11 7.91 7.91
N PHE A 176 -3.56 7.42 6.76
CA PHE A 176 -4.57 6.36 6.71
C PHE A 176 -4.07 4.97 7.09
N GLY A 177 -2.74 4.75 7.07
CA GLY A 177 -2.13 3.47 7.45
C GLY A 177 -1.57 3.40 8.87
N LYS A 178 -1.62 4.47 9.68
CA LYS A 178 -0.78 4.58 10.88
C LYS A 178 -1.48 4.89 12.21
N LYS A 179 -2.77 4.65 12.34
CA LYS A 179 -3.45 4.72 13.65
C LYS A 179 -4.03 3.38 14.05
N GLY A 180 -3.17 2.52 14.61
CA GLY A 180 -3.55 1.27 15.23
C GLY A 180 -2.56 0.88 16.33
N HIS A 181 -2.15 1.83 17.18
CA HIS A 181 -1.56 1.49 18.47
C HIS A 181 -2.31 2.27 19.54
N GLY A 182 -3.23 1.54 20.17
CA GLY A 182 -3.93 1.97 21.36
C GLY A 182 -2.94 2.32 22.46
N ARG A 183 -3.02 3.55 22.92
CA ARG A 183 -2.48 3.99 24.19
C ARG A 183 -3.42 3.45 25.27
N GLY A 184 -3.15 2.24 25.72
CA GLY A 184 -3.70 1.71 26.95
C GLY A 184 -2.80 2.21 28.08
N GLY A 185 -3.20 3.30 28.72
CA GLY A 185 -2.61 3.77 29.96
C GLY A 185 -3.66 3.68 31.06
N ARG A 186 -3.27 3.08 32.13
CA ARG A 186 -3.73 2.97 33.52
C ARG A 186 -4.40 1.68 33.88
#